data_9a7d96e1d514762fcf4a1d19ff9234d6
#
_entry.id   9a7d96e1d514762fcf4a1d19ff9234d6
#
_cell.length_a   1.000
_cell.length_b   1.000
_cell.length_c   1.000
_cell.angle_alpha   90.00
_cell.angle_beta   90.00
_cell.angle_gamma   90.00
#
_symmetry.space_group_name_H-M   'P 1'
#
loop_
_entity.id
_entity.type
_entity.pdbx_description
1 polymer ?
#
loop_
_entity_poly.entity_id
_entity_poly.type
_entity_poly.pdbx_seq_one_letter_code
_entity_poly.pdbx_strand_id
1 'polypeptide(L)'
;ECGLFHGLRSYAVDGVVWSLPDTPANGEKFGRGSNASSSGAWPQLRAVCLMDTYTHLIRAAEFGDYGTGELSFAKSLVHKVPDGSLTIFDRAYLSAAFLLDWQQTGQQRHWLMRARAGLRYEVTCQFAPDDCLVSFAVSPQARKQRPDLPSHWQARLIKCTVGGEPRQYLTSLCDAHRFPAREVVAHYMQRWEIELGFREIKQGMQKNAT
;
A
#
# COMPACT_ATOMS: atom_id res chain seq x y z
N GLU A 1 -9.04 6.82 22.95
CA GLU A 1 -8.19 7.21 21.78
C GLU A 1 -8.72 6.53 20.53
N CYS A 2 -9.79 7.09 19.97
CA CYS A 2 -10.47 6.53 18.80
C CYS A 2 -9.57 6.61 17.55
N GLY A 3 -9.49 5.51 16.78
CA GLY A 3 -8.80 5.50 15.49
C GLY A 3 -7.28 5.30 15.53
N LEU A 4 -6.69 4.97 16.69
CA LEU A 4 -5.27 4.67 16.81
C LEU A 4 -5.01 3.17 17.01
N PHE A 5 -4.02 2.64 16.33
CA PHE A 5 -3.49 1.30 16.54
C PHE A 5 -2.21 1.38 17.37
N HIS A 6 -2.26 1.06 18.65
CA HIS A 6 -1.12 1.18 19.59
C HIS A 6 -0.42 2.55 19.55
N GLY A 7 -1.21 3.63 19.46
CA GLY A 7 -0.71 5.00 19.37
C GLY A 7 -0.32 5.45 17.96
N LEU A 8 -0.45 4.61 16.95
CA LEU A 8 -0.18 4.92 15.55
C LEU A 8 -1.47 5.24 14.80
N ARG A 9 -1.50 6.33 14.05
CA ARG A 9 -2.62 6.63 13.15
C ARG A 9 -2.59 5.75 11.92
N SER A 10 -3.73 5.15 11.58
CA SER A 10 -3.81 4.18 10.49
C SER A 10 -4.22 4.81 9.18
N TYR A 11 -3.46 4.48 8.14
CA TYR A 11 -3.70 4.87 6.76
C TYR A 11 -3.74 3.63 5.86
N ALA A 12 -4.42 3.74 4.73
CA ALA A 12 -4.30 2.78 3.64
C ALA A 12 -3.83 3.49 2.36
N VAL A 13 -3.07 2.77 1.54
CA VAL A 13 -2.69 3.22 0.20
C VAL A 13 -3.25 2.25 -0.81
N ASP A 14 -3.98 2.77 -1.78
CA ASP A 14 -4.50 1.99 -2.90
C ASP A 14 -4.71 2.86 -4.13
N GLY A 15 -4.77 2.19 -5.29
CA GLY A 15 -5.04 2.81 -6.58
C GLY A 15 -6.53 2.81 -6.91
N VAL A 16 -6.95 3.84 -7.62
CA VAL A 16 -8.30 3.95 -8.19
C VAL A 16 -8.23 4.50 -9.60
N VAL A 17 -9.14 4.04 -10.45
CA VAL A 17 -9.27 4.53 -11.83
C VAL A 17 -10.63 5.20 -11.98
N TRP A 18 -10.63 6.39 -12.57
CA TRP A 18 -11.82 7.12 -12.96
C TRP A 18 -11.89 7.30 -14.47
N SER A 19 -13.07 7.10 -15.05
CA SER A 19 -13.34 7.49 -16.42
C SER A 19 -13.59 9.00 -16.49
N LEU A 20 -13.01 9.63 -17.49
CA LEU A 20 -13.14 11.07 -17.74
C LEU A 20 -14.05 11.33 -18.94
N PRO A 21 -14.61 12.54 -19.07
CA PRO A 21 -15.32 12.94 -20.30
C PRO A 21 -14.48 12.69 -21.55
N ASP A 22 -15.14 12.19 -22.61
CA ASP A 22 -14.46 11.88 -23.88
C ASP A 22 -14.15 13.13 -24.69
N THR A 23 -13.07 13.79 -24.31
CA THR A 23 -12.53 14.93 -25.04
C THR A 23 -11.14 14.61 -25.59
N PRO A 24 -10.72 15.22 -26.71
CA PRO A 24 -9.37 15.05 -27.25
C PRO A 24 -8.28 15.36 -26.21
N ALA A 25 -8.43 16.43 -25.43
CA ALA A 25 -7.49 16.85 -24.40
C ALA A 25 -7.35 15.79 -23.28
N ASN A 26 -8.46 15.20 -22.84
CA ASN A 26 -8.41 14.12 -21.83
C ASN A 26 -7.75 12.85 -22.39
N GLY A 27 -8.07 12.50 -23.65
CA GLY A 27 -7.47 11.36 -24.33
C GLY A 27 -5.93 11.51 -24.48
N GLU A 28 -5.47 12.70 -24.84
CA GLU A 28 -4.06 13.01 -24.98
C GLU A 28 -3.31 13.01 -23.64
N LYS A 29 -3.91 13.62 -22.60
CA LYS A 29 -3.26 13.81 -21.30
C LYS A 29 -3.23 12.56 -20.44
N PHE A 30 -4.30 11.75 -20.43
CA PHE A 30 -4.49 10.66 -19.48
C PHE A 30 -4.47 9.27 -20.12
N GLY A 31 -4.50 9.21 -21.45
CA GLY A 31 -4.60 7.95 -22.15
C GLY A 31 -5.98 7.30 -22.06
N ARG A 32 -6.15 6.21 -22.78
CA ARG A 32 -7.38 5.41 -22.81
C ARG A 32 -7.09 4.01 -22.30
N GLY A 33 -8.02 3.43 -21.55
CA GLY A 33 -7.86 2.08 -21.01
C GLY A 33 -7.66 1.05 -22.14
N SER A 34 -6.76 0.12 -21.94
CA SER A 34 -6.29 -0.85 -22.93
C SER A 34 -7.21 -2.08 -23.10
N ASN A 35 -8.52 -1.93 -23.05
CA ASN A 35 -9.38 -2.99 -23.59
C ASN A 35 -9.32 -2.89 -25.12
N ALA A 36 -8.29 -3.52 -25.67
CA ALA A 36 -7.79 -3.41 -27.04
C ALA A 36 -8.73 -3.84 -28.16
N SER A 37 -10.00 -4.04 -27.89
CA SER A 37 -11.01 -4.44 -28.89
C SER A 37 -12.12 -3.40 -29.14
N SER A 38 -12.10 -2.26 -28.47
CA SER A 38 -13.08 -1.20 -28.76
C SER A 38 -12.40 0.15 -28.98
N SER A 39 -12.56 0.68 -30.18
CA SER A 39 -12.24 2.06 -30.59
C SER A 39 -13.02 3.15 -29.82
N GLY A 40 -13.60 2.83 -28.66
CA GLY A 40 -14.48 3.66 -27.86
C GLY A 40 -14.16 3.67 -26.36
N ALA A 41 -12.97 3.26 -25.92
CA ALA A 41 -12.60 3.36 -24.51
C ALA A 41 -12.48 4.83 -24.08
N TRP A 42 -13.19 5.19 -22.98
CA TRP A 42 -13.14 6.53 -22.40
C TRP A 42 -11.73 6.82 -21.86
N PRO A 43 -11.28 8.08 -21.89
CA PRO A 43 -10.07 8.49 -21.22
C PRO A 43 -10.12 8.12 -19.73
N GLN A 44 -9.00 7.65 -19.18
CA GLN A 44 -8.94 7.18 -17.81
C GLN A 44 -7.81 7.85 -17.03
N LEU A 45 -8.15 8.35 -15.86
CA LEU A 45 -7.21 8.85 -14.87
C LEU A 45 -6.94 7.74 -13.85
N ARG A 46 -5.67 7.46 -13.57
CA ARG A 46 -5.27 6.66 -12.41
C ARG A 46 -4.84 7.58 -11.29
N ALA A 47 -5.35 7.33 -10.09
CA ALA A 47 -4.89 7.98 -8.89
C ALA A 47 -4.45 6.94 -7.86
N VAL A 48 -3.48 7.31 -7.00
CA VAL A 48 -3.12 6.56 -5.80
C VAL A 48 -3.28 7.50 -4.62
N CYS A 49 -4.04 7.05 -3.63
CA CYS A 49 -4.41 7.86 -2.47
C CYS A 49 -3.81 7.29 -1.18
N LEU A 50 -3.40 8.18 -0.29
CA LEU A 50 -3.14 7.91 1.12
C LEU A 50 -4.38 8.37 1.89
N MET A 51 -5.17 7.43 2.41
CA MET A 51 -6.44 7.67 3.09
C MET A 51 -6.37 7.24 4.54
N ASP A 52 -6.88 8.07 5.43
CA ASP A 52 -7.08 7.72 6.84
C ASP A 52 -8.20 6.67 6.94
N THR A 53 -7.90 5.51 7.55
CA THR A 53 -8.82 4.37 7.59
C THR A 53 -10.00 4.54 8.54
N TYR A 54 -9.94 5.52 9.43
CA TYR A 54 -11.01 5.80 10.39
C TYR A 54 -11.99 6.86 9.90
N THR A 55 -11.47 7.90 9.23
CA THR A 55 -12.28 9.05 8.80
C THR A 55 -12.58 9.06 7.31
N HIS A 56 -11.96 8.19 6.50
CA HIS A 56 -11.97 8.16 5.05
C HIS A 56 -11.47 9.45 4.38
N LEU A 57 -10.81 10.33 5.14
CA LEU A 57 -10.21 11.52 4.58
C LEU A 57 -8.96 11.19 3.77
N ILE A 58 -8.92 11.64 2.53
CA ILE A 58 -7.73 11.56 1.69
C ILE A 58 -6.71 12.56 2.21
N ARG A 59 -5.61 12.05 2.77
CA ARG A 59 -4.50 12.86 3.27
C ARG A 59 -3.64 13.41 2.15
N ALA A 60 -3.41 12.59 1.13
CA ALA A 60 -2.64 12.92 -0.06
C ALA A 60 -3.06 12.02 -1.23
N ALA A 61 -2.93 12.54 -2.44
CA ALA A 61 -3.16 11.79 -3.66
C ALA A 61 -2.15 12.20 -4.73
N GLU A 62 -1.75 11.23 -5.55
CA GLU A 62 -1.04 11.45 -6.80
C GLU A 62 -1.83 10.83 -7.93
N PHE A 63 -1.87 11.49 -9.06
CA PHE A 63 -2.67 11.03 -10.18
C PHE A 63 -2.04 11.41 -11.53
N GLY A 64 -2.41 10.69 -12.55
CA GLY A 64 -1.93 10.96 -13.89
C GLY A 64 -2.43 9.95 -14.92
N ASP A 65 -1.61 9.72 -15.91
CA ASP A 65 -1.85 8.81 -17.02
C ASP A 65 -2.18 7.39 -16.56
N TYR A 66 -3.16 6.77 -17.18
CA TYR A 66 -3.60 5.40 -16.87
C TYR A 66 -2.48 4.35 -17.03
N GLY A 67 -1.56 4.55 -17.98
CA GLY A 67 -0.44 3.64 -18.24
C GLY A 67 0.63 3.66 -17.14
N THR A 68 0.68 4.71 -16.32
CA THR A 68 1.62 4.81 -15.22
C THR A 68 1.24 3.85 -14.08
N GLY A 69 2.20 3.03 -13.63
CA GLY A 69 1.97 2.04 -12.57
C GLY A 69 1.74 2.69 -11.19
N GLU A 70 0.88 2.08 -10.38
CA GLU A 70 0.51 2.58 -9.05
C GLU A 70 1.71 2.78 -8.12
N LEU A 71 2.70 1.88 -8.17
CA LEU A 71 3.92 2.01 -7.37
C LEU A 71 4.70 3.30 -7.69
N SER A 72 4.63 3.81 -8.93
CA SER A 72 5.27 5.07 -9.30
C SER A 72 4.61 6.25 -8.63
N PHE A 73 3.27 6.30 -8.61
CA PHE A 73 2.52 7.33 -7.87
C PHE A 73 2.72 7.22 -6.36
N ALA A 74 2.70 5.98 -5.82
CA ALA A 74 2.91 5.77 -4.38
C ALA A 74 4.28 6.27 -3.91
N LYS A 75 5.33 6.18 -4.72
CA LYS A 75 6.66 6.74 -4.38
C LYS A 75 6.61 8.25 -4.14
N SER A 76 5.79 8.98 -4.87
CA SER A 76 5.64 10.43 -4.69
C SER A 76 4.88 10.79 -3.39
N LEU A 77 4.16 9.83 -2.80
CA LEU A 77 3.47 10.01 -1.52
C LEU A 77 4.39 9.87 -0.30
N VAL A 78 5.59 9.31 -0.44
CA VAL A 78 6.52 9.03 0.67
C VAL A 78 6.74 10.23 1.58
N HIS A 79 6.93 11.44 1.00
CA HIS A 79 7.13 12.67 1.77
C HIS A 79 5.86 13.25 2.39
N LYS A 80 4.68 12.71 2.05
CA LYS A 80 3.37 13.18 2.53
C LYS A 80 2.82 12.33 3.68
N VAL A 81 3.53 11.24 4.01
CA VAL A 81 3.14 10.34 5.09
C VAL A 81 3.38 11.00 6.44
N PRO A 82 2.40 11.02 7.36
CA PRO A 82 2.60 11.53 8.70
C PRO A 82 3.53 10.64 9.53
N ASP A 83 4.28 11.24 10.42
CA ASP A 83 5.00 10.53 11.47
C ASP A 83 4.03 9.89 12.47
N GLY A 84 4.47 8.88 13.22
CA GLY A 84 3.61 8.16 14.16
C GLY A 84 2.46 7.43 13.46
N SER A 85 2.70 6.82 12.30
CA SER A 85 1.67 6.21 11.47
C SER A 85 1.95 4.76 11.11
N LEU A 86 0.87 4.02 10.85
CA LEU A 86 0.87 2.70 10.25
C LEU A 86 0.13 2.76 8.91
N THR A 87 0.82 2.43 7.83
CA THR A 87 0.21 2.39 6.50
C THR A 87 -0.02 0.95 6.05
N ILE A 88 -1.24 0.67 5.61
CA ILE A 88 -1.65 -0.65 5.13
C ILE A 88 -1.62 -0.65 3.61
N PHE A 89 -0.92 -1.63 3.03
CA PHE A 89 -0.75 -1.79 1.58
C PHE A 89 -1.34 -3.11 1.07
N ASP A 90 -1.73 -3.12 -0.20
CA ASP A 90 -1.88 -4.35 -0.95
C ASP A 90 -0.50 -4.98 -1.23
N ARG A 91 -0.49 -6.29 -1.50
CA ARG A 91 0.69 -7.06 -1.88
C ARG A 91 1.39 -6.56 -3.16
N ALA A 92 0.71 -5.78 -4.00
CA ALA A 92 1.26 -5.19 -5.21
C ALA A 92 2.38 -4.18 -4.92
N TYR A 93 2.35 -3.53 -3.76
CA TYR A 93 3.34 -2.54 -3.33
C TYR A 93 4.63 -3.15 -2.74
N LEU A 94 4.79 -4.47 -2.76
CA LEU A 94 5.99 -5.13 -2.21
C LEU A 94 7.24 -4.79 -3.04
N SER A 95 8.00 -3.82 -2.56
CA SER A 95 9.28 -3.39 -3.09
C SER A 95 10.18 -2.96 -1.94
N ALA A 96 11.36 -3.56 -1.80
CA ALA A 96 12.30 -3.24 -0.72
C ALA A 96 12.63 -1.74 -0.71
N ALA A 97 12.98 -1.16 -1.86
CA ALA A 97 13.28 0.26 -1.98
C ALA A 97 12.13 1.15 -1.51
N PHE A 98 10.92 0.86 -1.96
CA PHE A 98 9.74 1.64 -1.60
C PHE A 98 9.41 1.55 -0.10
N LEU A 99 9.42 0.34 0.47
CA LEU A 99 9.10 0.14 1.88
C LEU A 99 10.16 0.72 2.82
N LEU A 100 11.42 0.66 2.43
CA LEU A 100 12.52 1.32 3.16
C LEU A 100 12.37 2.85 3.11
N ASP A 101 12.13 3.42 1.92
CA ASP A 101 11.89 4.86 1.77
C ASP A 101 10.67 5.31 2.61
N TRP A 102 9.58 4.52 2.59
CA TRP A 102 8.38 4.80 3.37
C TRP A 102 8.65 4.90 4.86
N GLN A 103 9.44 3.96 5.39
CA GLN A 103 9.77 3.87 6.79
C GLN A 103 10.81 4.92 7.24
N GLN A 104 11.83 5.17 6.39
CA GLN A 104 13.02 5.94 6.78
C GLN A 104 12.89 7.45 6.54
N THR A 105 11.95 7.89 5.71
CA THR A 105 11.78 9.31 5.38
C THR A 105 11.20 10.14 6.54
N GLY A 106 10.72 9.51 7.61
CA GLY A 106 10.21 10.17 8.81
C GLY A 106 10.38 9.34 10.08
N GLN A 107 9.65 9.70 11.14
CA GLN A 107 9.75 9.08 12.44
C GLN A 107 8.55 8.18 12.75
N GLN A 108 8.80 6.98 13.28
CA GLN A 108 7.74 6.03 13.64
C GLN A 108 6.74 5.78 12.50
N ARG A 109 7.22 5.69 11.27
CA ARG A 109 6.43 5.32 10.12
C ARG A 109 6.53 3.83 9.90
N HIS A 110 5.40 3.17 10.01
CA HIS A 110 5.29 1.73 9.89
C HIS A 110 4.43 1.34 8.70
N TRP A 111 4.61 0.13 8.24
CA TRP A 111 3.79 -0.45 7.18
C TRP A 111 3.37 -1.88 7.51
N LEU A 112 2.25 -2.29 6.95
CA LEU A 112 1.65 -3.62 7.06
C LEU A 112 1.08 -4.02 5.71
N MET A 113 1.37 -5.24 5.26
CA MET A 113 0.86 -5.77 4.00
C MET A 113 0.66 -7.27 4.02
N ARG A 114 -0.18 -7.78 3.12
CA ARG A 114 -0.25 -9.20 2.85
C ARG A 114 0.98 -9.64 2.07
N ALA A 115 1.64 -10.71 2.50
CA ALA A 115 2.77 -11.28 1.78
C ALA A 115 2.31 -12.04 0.52
N ARG A 116 3.17 -12.07 -0.50
CA ARG A 116 3.01 -12.96 -1.66
C ARG A 116 3.43 -14.37 -1.28
N ALA A 117 2.87 -15.38 -1.92
CA ALA A 117 3.38 -16.74 -1.84
C ALA A 117 4.78 -16.83 -2.47
N GLY A 118 5.60 -17.78 -1.97
CA GLY A 118 6.91 -18.07 -2.56
C GLY A 118 8.01 -17.05 -2.24
N LEU A 119 7.85 -16.20 -1.24
CA LEU A 119 8.92 -15.31 -0.77
C LEU A 119 10.10 -16.12 -0.25
N ARG A 120 11.32 -15.75 -0.69
CA ARG A 120 12.58 -16.32 -0.17
C ARG A 120 13.10 -15.39 0.91
N TYR A 121 13.31 -15.95 2.09
CA TYR A 121 13.80 -15.21 3.26
C TYR A 121 14.60 -16.14 4.18
N GLU A 122 15.38 -15.55 5.07
CA GLU A 122 16.06 -16.22 6.18
C GLU A 122 15.39 -15.77 7.49
N VAL A 123 15.11 -16.70 8.39
CA VAL A 123 14.61 -16.37 9.74
C VAL A 123 15.79 -15.93 10.60
N THR A 124 15.73 -14.70 11.10
CA THR A 124 16.77 -14.12 11.95
C THR A 124 16.41 -14.15 13.43
N CYS A 125 15.13 -14.13 13.78
CA CYS A 125 14.65 -14.27 15.15
C CYS A 125 13.24 -14.88 15.14
N GLN A 126 13.00 -15.84 16.03
CA GLN A 126 11.68 -16.46 16.20
C GLN A 126 11.02 -15.89 17.45
N PHE A 127 9.81 -15.30 17.32
CA PHE A 127 9.01 -14.80 18.44
C PHE A 127 8.00 -15.83 18.92
N ALA A 128 7.36 -16.55 17.95
CA ALA A 128 6.43 -17.64 18.18
C ALA A 128 6.42 -18.56 16.95
N PRO A 129 5.81 -19.75 16.95
CA PRO A 129 5.81 -20.67 15.82
C PRO A 129 5.44 -20.04 14.48
N ASP A 130 4.50 -19.09 14.50
CA ASP A 130 3.96 -18.42 13.29
C ASP A 130 4.33 -16.93 13.24
N ASP A 131 5.32 -16.48 14.01
CA ASP A 131 5.72 -15.08 14.14
C ASP A 131 7.22 -14.95 14.25
N CYS A 132 7.87 -14.35 13.26
CA CYS A 132 9.32 -14.27 13.21
C CYS A 132 9.80 -12.99 12.51
N LEU A 133 11.03 -12.59 12.84
CA LEU A 133 11.79 -11.61 12.08
C LEU A 133 12.51 -12.33 10.95
N VAL A 134 12.40 -11.79 9.74
CA VAL A 134 12.98 -12.37 8.53
C VAL A 134 13.85 -11.35 7.81
N SER A 135 14.89 -11.86 7.15
CA SER A 135 15.80 -11.11 6.30
C SER A 135 15.57 -11.47 4.83
N PHE A 136 15.46 -10.47 3.99
CA PHE A 136 15.33 -10.59 2.55
C PHE A 136 16.56 -10.03 1.86
N ALA A 137 17.10 -10.76 0.89
CA ALA A 137 18.13 -10.22 0.00
C ALA A 137 17.53 -9.19 -0.96
N VAL A 138 18.19 -8.03 -1.08
CA VAL A 138 17.85 -7.04 -2.11
C VAL A 138 18.54 -7.44 -3.42
N SER A 139 17.76 -7.49 -4.51
CA SER A 139 18.30 -7.95 -5.79
C SER A 139 19.47 -7.08 -6.27
N PRO A 140 20.48 -7.67 -6.94
CA PRO A 140 21.60 -6.91 -7.51
C PRO A 140 21.14 -5.81 -8.48
N GLN A 141 20.07 -6.07 -9.23
CA GLN A 141 19.48 -5.09 -10.14
C GLN A 141 18.90 -3.88 -9.40
N ALA A 142 18.18 -4.10 -8.29
CA ALA A 142 17.65 -3.01 -7.47
C ALA A 142 18.78 -2.15 -6.89
N ARG A 143 19.85 -2.78 -6.40
CA ARG A 143 21.03 -2.08 -5.88
C ARG A 143 21.84 -1.36 -6.97
N LYS A 144 21.84 -1.87 -8.21
CA LYS A 144 22.43 -1.16 -9.35
C LYS A 144 21.68 0.13 -9.66
N GLN A 145 20.36 0.12 -9.56
CA GLN A 145 19.51 1.31 -9.77
C GLN A 145 19.53 2.27 -8.57
N ARG A 146 19.67 1.73 -7.37
CA ARG A 146 19.68 2.43 -6.08
C ARG A 146 20.86 1.92 -5.25
N PRO A 147 22.05 2.47 -5.41
CA PRO A 147 23.28 2.02 -4.72
C PRO A 147 23.24 2.22 -3.19
N ASP A 148 22.38 3.10 -2.71
CA ASP A 148 22.10 3.36 -1.29
C ASP A 148 21.33 2.23 -0.58
N LEU A 149 20.72 1.32 -1.34
CA LEU A 149 19.98 0.21 -0.75
C LEU A 149 20.92 -0.80 -0.06
N PRO A 150 20.53 -1.30 1.12
CA PRO A 150 21.29 -2.34 1.81
C PRO A 150 21.28 -3.66 1.00
N SER A 151 22.25 -4.54 1.27
CA SER A 151 22.24 -5.88 0.67
C SER A 151 21.09 -6.75 1.14
N HIS A 152 20.63 -6.52 2.38
CA HIS A 152 19.49 -7.19 3.01
C HIS A 152 18.63 -6.19 3.76
N TRP A 153 17.35 -6.49 3.88
CA TRP A 153 16.42 -5.73 4.70
C TRP A 153 15.56 -6.66 5.55
N GLN A 154 15.09 -6.20 6.67
CA GLN A 154 14.34 -6.98 7.62
C GLN A 154 12.88 -6.58 7.69
N ALA A 155 12.02 -7.56 7.93
CA ALA A 155 10.61 -7.38 8.24
C ALA A 155 10.13 -8.48 9.20
N ARG A 156 9.05 -8.25 9.91
CA ARG A 156 8.36 -9.26 10.67
C ARG A 156 7.39 -9.99 9.76
N LEU A 157 7.43 -11.32 9.77
CA LEU A 157 6.53 -12.21 9.06
C LEU A 157 5.60 -12.90 10.06
N ILE A 158 4.31 -12.71 9.87
CA ILE A 158 3.26 -13.35 10.68
C ILE A 158 2.50 -14.30 9.77
N LYS A 159 2.36 -15.57 10.17
CA LYS A 159 1.57 -16.59 9.50
C LYS A 159 0.30 -16.86 10.29
N CYS A 160 -0.81 -17.09 9.63
CA CYS A 160 -2.07 -17.44 10.28
C CYS A 160 -3.03 -18.10 9.31
N THR A 161 -4.13 -18.63 9.83
CA THR A 161 -5.26 -19.12 9.02
C THR A 161 -6.42 -18.13 9.15
N VAL A 162 -6.93 -17.67 8.01
CA VAL A 162 -8.08 -16.76 7.94
C VAL A 162 -9.12 -17.38 7.03
N GLY A 163 -10.31 -17.66 7.57
CA GLY A 163 -11.38 -18.33 6.82
C GLY A 163 -11.00 -19.72 6.29
N GLY A 164 -10.16 -20.47 7.01
CA GLY A 164 -9.66 -21.78 6.59
C GLY A 164 -8.45 -21.72 5.65
N GLU A 165 -8.07 -20.55 5.17
CA GLU A 165 -6.98 -20.36 4.22
C GLU A 165 -5.69 -19.87 4.91
N PRO A 166 -4.51 -20.47 4.60
CA PRO A 166 -3.24 -19.99 5.11
C PRO A 166 -2.91 -18.62 4.53
N ARG A 167 -2.53 -17.71 5.39
CA ARG A 167 -2.16 -16.33 5.05
C ARG A 167 -0.86 -15.93 5.71
N GLN A 168 -0.16 -15.01 5.04
CA GLN A 168 1.09 -14.44 5.54
C GLN A 168 1.03 -12.92 5.44
N TYR A 169 1.55 -12.26 6.46
CA TYR A 169 1.63 -10.80 6.54
C TYR A 169 3.06 -10.38 6.81
N LEU A 170 3.47 -9.30 6.16
CA LEU A 170 4.76 -8.64 6.39
C LEU A 170 4.49 -7.27 7.01
N THR A 171 5.34 -6.89 7.96
CA THR A 171 5.25 -5.59 8.61
C THR A 171 6.60 -5.11 9.13
N SER A 172 6.76 -3.80 9.26
CA SER A 172 7.86 -3.16 9.98
C SER A 172 7.64 -3.05 11.49
N LEU A 173 6.51 -3.54 12.03
CA LEU A 173 6.20 -3.58 13.46
C LEU A 173 6.93 -4.75 14.13
N CYS A 174 8.23 -4.61 14.36
CA CYS A 174 9.10 -5.70 14.80
C CYS A 174 9.04 -5.99 16.31
N ASP A 175 8.48 -5.10 17.13
CA ASP A 175 8.28 -5.35 18.56
C ASP A 175 7.01 -6.20 18.78
N ALA A 176 7.20 -7.50 18.98
CA ALA A 176 6.09 -8.45 19.15
C ALA A 176 5.32 -8.27 20.47
N HIS A 177 5.93 -7.67 21.50
CA HIS A 177 5.25 -7.36 22.76
C HIS A 177 4.33 -6.15 22.63
N ARG A 178 4.83 -5.09 22.00
CA ARG A 178 4.04 -3.89 21.74
C ARG A 178 2.94 -4.13 20.70
N PHE A 179 3.22 -4.98 19.71
CA PHE A 179 2.29 -5.25 18.60
C PHE A 179 2.00 -6.75 18.49
N PRO A 180 1.08 -7.30 19.29
CA PRO A 180 0.73 -8.72 19.25
C PRO A 180 0.30 -9.17 17.85
N ALA A 181 0.79 -10.33 17.39
CA ALA A 181 0.55 -10.84 16.03
C ALA A 181 -0.93 -10.88 15.65
N ARG A 182 -1.79 -11.34 16.58
CA ARG A 182 -3.24 -11.41 16.37
C ARG A 182 -3.84 -10.05 16.08
N GLU A 183 -3.39 -9.01 16.77
CA GLU A 183 -3.91 -7.65 16.61
C GLU A 183 -3.41 -7.04 15.29
N VAL A 184 -2.14 -7.27 14.93
CA VAL A 184 -1.58 -6.84 13.64
C VAL A 184 -2.36 -7.46 12.47
N VAL A 185 -2.63 -8.78 12.53
CA VAL A 185 -3.41 -9.47 11.49
C VAL A 185 -4.85 -8.95 11.42
N ALA A 186 -5.50 -8.77 12.57
CA ALA A 186 -6.86 -8.21 12.61
C ALA A 186 -6.90 -6.79 12.03
N HIS A 187 -5.88 -5.98 12.33
CA HIS A 187 -5.80 -4.61 11.87
C HIS A 187 -5.62 -4.50 10.32
N TYR A 188 -5.03 -5.50 9.67
CA TYR A 188 -4.93 -5.53 8.22
C TYR A 188 -6.30 -5.41 7.51
N MET A 189 -7.39 -5.82 8.16
CA MET A 189 -8.74 -5.70 7.61
C MET A 189 -9.15 -4.24 7.37
N GLN A 190 -8.54 -3.28 8.05
CA GLN A 190 -8.73 -1.85 7.81
C GLN A 190 -8.29 -1.40 6.39
N ARG A 191 -7.59 -2.24 5.64
CA ARG A 191 -7.29 -1.98 4.23
C ARG A 191 -8.55 -1.78 3.38
N TRP A 192 -9.64 -2.47 3.74
CA TRP A 192 -10.90 -2.33 2.99
C TRP A 192 -11.57 -0.95 3.13
N GLU A 193 -11.20 -0.18 4.15
CA GLU A 193 -11.76 1.15 4.37
C GLU A 193 -11.43 2.11 3.21
N ILE A 194 -10.27 1.96 2.54
CA ILE A 194 -9.95 2.79 1.37
C ILE A 194 -10.87 2.47 0.18
N GLU A 195 -11.25 1.20 0.00
CA GLU A 195 -12.17 0.81 -1.05
C GLU A 195 -13.60 1.35 -0.78
N LEU A 196 -14.00 1.36 0.51
CA LEU A 196 -15.25 1.99 0.95
C LEU A 196 -15.22 3.50 0.71
N GLY A 197 -14.14 4.18 1.09
CA GLY A 197 -13.96 5.60 0.85
C GLY A 197 -13.99 5.97 -0.64
N PHE A 198 -13.36 5.19 -1.51
CA PHE A 198 -13.48 5.38 -2.96
C PHE A 198 -14.91 5.18 -3.47
N ARG A 199 -15.65 4.26 -2.87
CA ARG A 199 -17.07 4.05 -3.19
C ARG A 199 -17.91 5.26 -2.80
N GLU A 200 -17.69 5.83 -1.63
CA GLU A 200 -18.35 7.04 -1.15
C GLU A 200 -18.10 8.22 -2.09
N ILE A 201 -16.85 8.42 -2.52
CA ILE A 201 -16.50 9.46 -3.51
C ILE A 201 -17.24 9.22 -4.84
N LYS A 202 -17.21 7.99 -5.36
CA LYS A 202 -17.89 7.66 -6.63
C LYS A 202 -19.41 7.83 -6.54
N GLN A 203 -20.01 7.45 -5.43
CA GLN A 203 -21.46 7.53 -5.25
C GLN A 203 -21.94 8.94 -4.88
N GLY A 204 -21.21 9.67 -4.06
CA GLY A 204 -21.57 11.00 -3.58
C GLY A 204 -21.25 12.11 -4.56
N MET A 205 -20.08 12.08 -5.19
CA MET A 205 -19.58 13.19 -6.01
C MET A 205 -19.86 13.03 -7.50
N GLN A 206 -19.86 11.81 -8.05
CA GLN A 206 -20.09 11.60 -9.49
C GLN A 206 -21.57 11.55 -9.89
N LYS A 207 -22.48 11.25 -8.96
CA LYS A 207 -23.92 11.26 -9.25
C LYS A 207 -24.53 12.66 -9.36
N ASN A 208 -23.82 13.68 -8.90
CA ASN A 208 -24.28 15.08 -8.95
C ASN A 208 -23.71 15.85 -10.17
N ALA A 209 -23.06 15.16 -11.10
CA ALA A 209 -22.51 15.74 -12.34
C ALA A 209 -23.41 15.42 -13.55
N THR A 210 -24.73 15.55 -13.39
CA THR A 210 -25.74 15.55 -14.51
C THR A 210 -26.16 16.95 -14.81
#